data_10b16c02f4dd2c3eef678cf02f5a2751
#
_entry.id   10b16c02f4dd2c3eef678cf02f5a2751
#
_cell.length_a   1.000
_cell.length_b   1.000
_cell.length_c   1.000
_cell.angle_alpha   90.00
_cell.angle_beta   90.00
_cell.angle_gamma   90.00
#
_symmetry.space_group_name_H-M   'P 1'
#
loop_
_entity.id
_entity.type
_entity.pdbx_description
1 polymer ?
#
loop_
_entity_poly.entity_id
_entity_poly.type
_entity_poly.pdbx_seq_one_letter_code
_entity_poly.pdbx_strand_id
1 'polypeptide(L)'
;MDMVKIVAFTLGEEEYALDIEHVQSIERIQHITRVPNAPTFVKGVINLRGHVTPIIDLRSLLKIEQVDYTDNTRIIMTKLDEIELGLIVDQTKDVMDVKAEDFEAPASCGFDSEYIGGIANIQGRLIILLKLAELMEASVGDLQQVDGK
;
A
#
# COMPACT_ATOMS: atom_id res chain seq x y z
N MET A 1 7.66 -2.66 -25.84
CA MET A 1 6.67 -3.24 -24.96
C MET A 1 7.10 -3.04 -23.51
N ASP A 2 6.34 -2.28 -22.78
CA ASP A 2 6.75 -1.92 -21.42
C ASP A 2 6.37 -3.00 -20.44
N MET A 3 7.32 -3.39 -19.62
CA MET A 3 7.07 -4.32 -18.52
C MET A 3 7.09 -3.55 -17.23
N VAL A 4 6.15 -3.87 -16.36
CA VAL A 4 6.09 -3.30 -15.01
C VAL A 4 6.43 -4.42 -14.04
N LYS A 5 7.43 -4.18 -13.20
CA LYS A 5 7.75 -5.15 -12.15
C LYS A 5 6.99 -4.74 -10.89
N ILE A 6 6.22 -5.66 -10.37
CA ILE A 6 5.34 -5.38 -9.22
C ILE A 6 5.65 -6.31 -8.07
N VAL A 7 5.35 -5.81 -6.88
CA VAL A 7 5.40 -6.61 -5.65
C VAL A 7 3.96 -6.93 -5.29
N ALA A 8 3.60 -8.21 -5.32
CA ALA A 8 2.26 -8.64 -4.99
C ALA A 8 2.13 -8.90 -3.50
N PHE A 9 0.97 -8.62 -2.95
CA PHE A 9 0.67 -8.89 -1.55
C PHE A 9 -0.83 -9.14 -1.41
N THR A 10 -1.24 -9.62 -0.25
CA THR A 10 -2.66 -9.92 -0.04
C THR A 10 -3.25 -9.05 1.05
N LEU A 11 -4.53 -8.77 0.89
CA LEU A 11 -5.41 -8.25 1.93
C LEU A 11 -6.63 -9.16 1.88
N GLY A 12 -6.77 -10.02 2.90
CA GLY A 12 -7.79 -11.04 2.87
C GLY A 12 -7.53 -12.04 1.76
N GLU A 13 -8.53 -12.26 0.93
CA GLU A 13 -8.41 -13.21 -0.18
C GLU A 13 -8.03 -12.54 -1.50
N GLU A 14 -7.93 -11.22 -1.52
CA GLU A 14 -7.62 -10.46 -2.73
C GLU A 14 -6.13 -10.20 -2.82
N GLU A 15 -5.60 -10.18 -4.05
CA GLU A 15 -4.21 -9.81 -4.29
C GLU A 15 -4.13 -8.39 -4.82
N TYR A 16 -3.18 -7.67 -4.29
CA TYR A 16 -2.88 -6.29 -4.68
C TYR A 16 -1.42 -6.21 -5.04
N ALA A 17 -1.02 -5.12 -5.64
CA ALA A 17 0.37 -4.94 -6.01
C ALA A 17 0.77 -3.48 -6.01
N LEU A 18 2.07 -3.28 -5.87
CA LEU A 18 2.70 -1.96 -5.99
C LEU A 18 3.83 -2.08 -7.00
N ASP A 19 4.10 -0.97 -7.70
CA ASP A 19 5.27 -0.90 -8.56
C ASP A 19 6.52 -1.02 -7.69
N ILE A 20 7.42 -1.93 -8.06
CA ILE A 20 8.60 -2.20 -7.23
C ILE A 20 9.52 -0.98 -7.13
N GLU A 21 9.44 -0.06 -8.09
CA GLU A 21 10.27 1.13 -8.04
C GLU A 21 10.02 1.96 -6.79
N HIS A 22 8.84 1.83 -6.21
CA HIS A 22 8.47 2.59 -5.01
C HIS A 22 8.68 1.83 -3.72
N VAL A 23 9.08 0.56 -3.80
CA VAL A 23 9.26 -0.26 -2.60
C VAL A 23 10.71 -0.20 -2.15
N GLN A 24 10.93 0.22 -0.91
CA GLN A 24 12.27 0.29 -0.36
C GLN A 24 12.65 -0.99 0.37
N SER A 25 11.72 -1.51 1.18
CA SER A 25 11.98 -2.72 1.96
C SER A 25 10.67 -3.30 2.43
N ILE A 26 10.75 -4.53 2.92
CA ILE A 26 9.61 -5.23 3.52
C ILE A 26 10.04 -5.61 4.92
N GLU A 27 9.30 -5.14 5.92
CA GLU A 27 9.66 -5.30 7.32
C GLU A 27 8.62 -6.12 8.05
N ARG A 28 9.05 -6.79 9.10
CA ARG A 28 8.11 -7.43 10.01
C ARG A 28 7.43 -6.37 10.87
N ILE A 29 6.28 -6.74 11.44
CA ILE A 29 5.60 -5.84 12.38
C ILE A 29 6.52 -5.58 13.55
N GLN A 30 6.65 -4.32 13.92
CA GLN A 30 7.44 -3.89 15.05
C GLN A 30 6.64 -2.83 15.80
N HIS A 31 7.19 -2.32 16.89
CA HIS A 31 6.47 -1.36 17.69
C HIS A 31 6.10 -0.12 16.87
N ILE A 32 4.83 0.24 16.92
CA ILE A 32 4.30 1.42 16.23
C ILE A 32 3.86 2.40 17.30
N THR A 33 4.42 3.60 17.25
CA THR A 33 4.06 4.66 18.20
C THR A 33 2.83 5.37 17.66
N ARG A 34 1.78 5.41 18.47
CA ARG A 34 0.52 6.03 18.05
C ARG A 34 0.65 7.54 18.02
N VAL A 35 0.03 8.14 17.02
CA VAL A 35 -0.03 9.59 16.88
C VAL A 35 -1.42 10.05 17.28
N PRO A 36 -1.55 10.91 18.31
CA PRO A 36 -2.88 11.38 18.74
C PRO A 36 -3.57 12.15 17.63
N ASN A 37 -4.87 11.97 17.51
CA ASN A 37 -5.73 12.69 16.58
C ASN A 37 -5.42 12.44 15.10
N ALA A 38 -4.67 11.37 14.79
CA ALA A 38 -4.43 11.00 13.42
C ALA A 38 -5.68 10.32 12.84
N PRO A 39 -5.84 10.33 11.51
CA PRO A 39 -6.93 9.60 10.88
C PRO A 39 -6.91 8.12 11.25
N THR A 40 -8.07 7.47 11.17
CA THR A 40 -8.19 6.08 11.65
C THR A 40 -7.31 5.11 10.89
N PHE A 41 -7.00 5.38 9.61
CA PHE A 41 -6.14 4.49 8.84
C PHE A 41 -4.66 4.66 9.17
N VAL A 42 -4.30 5.71 9.91
CA VAL A 42 -2.91 5.91 10.35
C VAL A 42 -2.72 5.17 11.66
N LYS A 43 -1.89 4.12 11.64
CA LYS A 43 -1.59 3.37 12.85
C LYS A 43 -0.64 4.13 13.78
N GLY A 44 0.22 4.94 13.21
CA GLY A 44 1.20 5.69 13.96
C GLY A 44 2.47 5.84 13.15
N VAL A 45 3.60 5.88 13.84
CA VAL A 45 4.90 6.02 13.19
C VAL A 45 5.86 5.00 13.75
N ILE A 46 6.86 4.64 12.95
CA ILE A 46 7.99 3.85 13.44
C ILE A 46 9.27 4.61 13.17
N ASN A 47 10.28 4.30 13.95
CA ASN A 47 11.62 4.83 13.74
C ASN A 47 12.44 3.73 13.07
N LEU A 48 12.74 3.92 11.80
CA LEU A 48 13.52 2.95 11.03
C LEU A 48 14.78 3.64 10.54
N ARG A 49 15.91 3.17 11.00
CA ARG A 49 17.22 3.69 10.61
C ARG A 49 17.34 5.19 10.81
N GLY A 50 16.77 5.69 11.91
CA GLY A 50 16.83 7.11 12.22
C GLY A 50 15.78 7.96 11.53
N HIS A 51 14.92 7.36 10.75
CA HIS A 51 13.83 8.07 10.09
C HIS A 51 12.49 7.72 10.72
N VAL A 52 11.71 8.75 11.01
CA VAL A 52 10.35 8.56 11.54
C VAL A 52 9.42 8.47 10.34
N THR A 53 8.77 7.33 10.20
CA THR A 53 7.96 7.04 9.01
C THR A 53 6.53 6.72 9.42
N PRO A 54 5.53 7.38 8.79
CA PRO A 54 4.13 7.05 9.07
C PRO A 54 3.80 5.64 8.59
N ILE A 55 2.94 4.97 9.36
CA ILE A 55 2.51 3.61 9.06
C ILE A 55 1.00 3.62 8.86
N ILE A 56 0.58 3.15 7.70
CA ILE A 56 -0.81 3.15 7.29
C ILE A 56 -1.35 1.74 7.32
N ASP A 57 -2.53 1.59 7.91
CA ASP A 57 -3.27 0.34 7.82
C ASP A 57 -4.03 0.34 6.51
N LEU A 58 -3.55 -0.43 5.55
CA LEU A 58 -4.13 -0.41 4.21
C LEU A 58 -5.56 -0.93 4.22
N ARG A 59 -5.89 -1.86 5.10
CA ARG A 59 -7.27 -2.32 5.23
C ARG A 59 -8.21 -1.18 5.60
N SER A 60 -7.79 -0.36 6.58
CA SER A 60 -8.60 0.80 6.96
C SER A 60 -8.78 1.77 5.82
N LEU A 61 -7.69 2.08 5.12
CA LEU A 61 -7.74 3.06 4.04
C LEU A 61 -8.65 2.59 2.91
N LEU A 62 -8.61 1.31 2.59
CA LEU A 62 -9.42 0.73 1.51
C LEU A 62 -10.79 0.26 2.00
N LYS A 63 -11.10 0.48 3.29
CA LYS A 63 -12.39 0.14 3.90
C LYS A 63 -12.65 -1.35 3.86
N ILE A 64 -11.60 -2.12 4.14
CA ILE A 64 -11.68 -3.57 4.28
C ILE A 64 -11.71 -3.89 5.77
N GLU A 65 -12.47 -4.91 6.14
CA GLU A 65 -12.63 -5.29 7.54
C GLU A 65 -11.28 -5.56 8.20
N GLN A 66 -11.14 -5.12 9.46
CA GLN A 66 -9.92 -5.32 10.21
C GLN A 66 -9.78 -6.77 10.66
N VAL A 67 -8.52 -7.23 10.72
CA VAL A 67 -8.22 -8.56 11.25
C VAL A 67 -6.99 -8.41 12.15
N ASP A 68 -6.77 -9.42 13.00
CA ASP A 68 -5.60 -9.43 13.85
C ASP A 68 -4.34 -9.68 13.01
N TYR A 69 -3.22 -9.15 13.47
CA TYR A 69 -1.95 -9.43 12.82
C TYR A 69 -1.55 -10.88 13.05
N THR A 70 -0.87 -11.45 12.07
CA THR A 70 -0.36 -12.83 12.14
C THR A 70 1.13 -12.81 11.94
N ASP A 71 1.74 -14.00 11.94
CA ASP A 71 3.16 -14.12 11.67
C ASP A 71 3.51 -13.70 10.24
N ASN A 72 2.51 -13.64 9.36
CA ASN A 72 2.73 -13.27 7.96
C ASN A 72 2.54 -11.78 7.70
N THR A 73 1.99 -11.04 8.66
CA THR A 73 1.77 -9.60 8.49
C THR A 73 3.10 -8.88 8.27
N ARG A 74 3.09 -7.97 7.30
CA ARG A 74 4.32 -7.24 6.93
C ARG A 74 4.02 -5.76 6.75
N ILE A 75 5.07 -4.98 6.80
CA ILE A 75 5.02 -3.55 6.47
C ILE A 75 5.84 -3.36 5.21
N ILE A 76 5.20 -2.88 4.16
CA ILE A 76 5.92 -2.55 2.93
C ILE A 76 6.32 -1.08 3.04
N MET A 77 7.62 -0.84 3.15
CA MET A 77 8.14 0.52 3.23
C MET A 77 8.25 1.07 1.83
N THR A 78 7.59 2.19 1.59
CA THR A 78 7.54 2.79 0.26
C THR A 78 8.10 4.21 0.28
N LYS A 79 8.52 4.67 -0.87
CA LYS A 79 8.99 6.03 -1.04
C LYS A 79 8.61 6.53 -2.42
N LEU A 80 8.08 7.73 -2.48
CA LEU A 80 7.78 8.41 -3.72
C LEU A 80 8.24 9.86 -3.54
N ASP A 81 9.16 10.30 -4.40
CA ASP A 81 9.84 11.58 -4.23
C ASP A 81 10.50 11.58 -2.84
N GLU A 82 10.24 12.55 -2.00
CA GLU A 82 10.84 12.62 -0.67
C GLU A 82 9.93 12.07 0.43
N ILE A 83 8.78 11.51 0.06
CA ILE A 83 7.79 11.04 1.04
C ILE A 83 7.94 9.55 1.25
N GLU A 84 8.09 9.16 2.52
CA GLU A 84 8.15 7.74 2.90
C GLU A 84 6.89 7.34 3.64
N LEU A 85 6.44 6.12 3.39
CA LEU A 85 5.20 5.63 3.96
C LEU A 85 5.28 4.12 4.08
N GLY A 86 4.89 3.58 5.24
CA GLY A 86 4.80 2.14 5.42
C GLY A 86 3.36 1.68 5.31
N LEU A 87 3.15 0.58 4.62
CA LEU A 87 1.82 0.01 4.40
C LEU A 87 1.73 -1.36 5.05
N ILE A 88 0.77 -1.53 5.95
CA ILE A 88 0.56 -2.83 6.59
C ILE A 88 -0.26 -3.70 5.67
N VAL A 89 0.26 -4.88 5.36
CA VAL A 89 -0.42 -5.86 4.49
C VAL A 89 -0.47 -7.20 5.20
N ASP A 90 -1.41 -8.05 4.79
CA ASP A 90 -1.58 -9.35 5.43
C ASP A 90 -0.40 -10.28 5.17
N GLN A 91 0.09 -10.29 3.94
CA GLN A 91 1.18 -11.16 3.55
C GLN A 91 1.74 -10.67 2.22
N THR A 92 3.06 -10.70 2.10
CA THR A 92 3.68 -10.43 0.80
C THR A 92 3.75 -11.72 0.00
N LYS A 93 3.64 -11.57 -1.31
CA LYS A 93 3.70 -12.71 -2.22
C LYS A 93 4.96 -12.56 -3.08
N ASP A 94 4.84 -12.72 -4.37
CA ASP A 94 5.99 -12.76 -5.25
C ASP A 94 6.19 -11.42 -5.97
N VAL A 95 7.36 -11.28 -6.56
CA VAL A 95 7.67 -10.17 -7.47
C VAL A 95 7.40 -10.69 -8.87
N MET A 96 6.67 -9.92 -9.67
CA MET A 96 6.24 -10.35 -11.00
C MET A 96 6.51 -9.30 -12.03
N ASP A 97 6.82 -9.73 -13.25
CA ASP A 97 6.89 -8.85 -14.40
C ASP A 97 5.56 -8.97 -15.15
N VAL A 98 4.92 -7.82 -15.37
CA VAL A 98 3.62 -7.77 -16.03
C VAL A 98 3.69 -6.74 -17.13
N LYS A 99 3.13 -7.07 -18.30
CA LYS A 99 3.07 -6.09 -19.38
C LYS A 99 2.12 -4.97 -18.97
N ALA A 100 2.55 -3.73 -19.18
CA ALA A 100 1.72 -2.58 -18.82
C ALA A 100 0.36 -2.66 -19.48
N GLU A 101 0.30 -3.19 -20.70
CA GLU A 101 -0.95 -3.30 -21.46
C GLU A 101 -1.92 -4.34 -20.88
N ASP A 102 -1.42 -5.23 -20.00
CA ASP A 102 -2.27 -6.25 -19.40
C ASP A 102 -3.09 -5.71 -18.23
N PHE A 103 -2.80 -4.49 -17.78
CA PHE A 103 -3.62 -3.85 -16.76
C PHE A 103 -4.79 -3.12 -17.42
N GLU A 104 -6.00 -3.49 -17.02
CA GLU A 104 -7.21 -2.81 -17.48
C GLU A 104 -7.56 -1.69 -16.53
N ALA A 105 -8.06 -0.59 -17.07
CA ALA A 105 -8.48 0.54 -16.25
C ALA A 105 -9.66 0.14 -15.37
N PRO A 106 -9.71 0.64 -14.12
CA PRO A 106 -10.83 0.30 -13.22
C PRO A 106 -12.19 0.64 -13.81
N ALA A 107 -12.30 1.75 -14.54
CA ALA A 107 -13.55 2.16 -15.15
C ALA A 107 -14.06 1.12 -16.15
N SER A 108 -13.14 0.44 -16.84
CA SER A 108 -13.50 -0.61 -17.79
C SER A 108 -14.11 -1.82 -17.11
N CYS A 109 -13.81 -1.99 -15.82
CA CYS A 109 -14.32 -3.11 -15.04
C CYS A 109 -15.51 -2.73 -14.18
N GLY A 110 -15.99 -1.50 -14.27
CA GLY A 110 -17.14 -1.04 -13.50
C GLY A 110 -16.78 -0.46 -12.14
N PHE A 111 -15.50 -0.28 -11.87
CA PHE A 111 -15.02 0.32 -10.61
C PHE A 111 -14.60 1.75 -10.85
N ASP A 112 -14.75 2.54 -9.80
CA ASP A 112 -14.27 3.92 -9.84
C ASP A 112 -13.61 4.19 -8.50
N SER A 113 -12.32 3.90 -8.42
CA SER A 113 -11.56 4.11 -7.20
C SER A 113 -10.30 4.87 -7.54
N GLU A 114 -10.06 5.95 -6.81
CA GLU A 114 -8.88 6.76 -7.04
C GLU A 114 -7.59 6.03 -6.65
N TYR A 115 -7.70 4.98 -5.83
CA TYR A 115 -6.51 4.24 -5.37
C TYR A 115 -6.11 3.12 -6.30
N ILE A 116 -6.93 2.77 -7.28
CA ILE A 116 -6.67 1.63 -8.16
C ILE A 116 -6.18 2.11 -9.50
N GLY A 117 -4.97 1.67 -9.88
CA GLY A 117 -4.36 2.04 -11.16
C GLY A 117 -4.66 1.08 -12.27
N GLY A 118 -5.09 -0.13 -11.96
CA GLY A 118 -5.41 -1.12 -12.96
C GLY A 118 -5.67 -2.47 -12.35
N ILE A 119 -6.26 -3.35 -13.14
CA ILE A 119 -6.54 -4.72 -12.71
C ILE A 119 -6.04 -5.65 -13.81
N ALA A 120 -5.22 -6.63 -13.43
CA ALA A 120 -4.67 -7.59 -14.39
C ALA A 120 -5.07 -9.00 -14.01
N ASN A 121 -5.35 -9.82 -15.04
CA ASN A 121 -5.56 -11.24 -14.85
C ASN A 121 -4.29 -11.94 -15.34
N ILE A 122 -3.54 -12.51 -14.41
CA ILE A 122 -2.26 -13.16 -14.73
C ILE A 122 -2.38 -14.61 -14.36
N GLN A 123 -2.56 -15.45 -15.38
CA GLN A 123 -2.67 -16.90 -15.18
C GLN A 123 -3.74 -17.26 -14.17
N GLY A 124 -4.89 -16.60 -14.27
CA GLY A 124 -6.01 -16.85 -13.37
C GLY A 124 -6.00 -16.06 -12.08
N ARG A 125 -4.94 -15.32 -11.82
CA ARG A 125 -4.84 -14.48 -10.63
C ARG A 125 -5.28 -13.06 -10.98
N LEU A 126 -6.25 -12.54 -10.25
CA LEU A 126 -6.65 -11.14 -10.41
C LEU A 126 -5.82 -10.31 -9.45
N ILE A 127 -5.07 -9.37 -10.00
CA ILE A 127 -4.17 -8.54 -9.21
C ILE A 127 -4.54 -7.09 -9.41
N ILE A 128 -4.76 -6.39 -8.30
CA ILE A 128 -5.20 -4.99 -8.30
C ILE A 128 -3.99 -4.12 -8.03
N LEU A 129 -3.60 -3.33 -9.04
CA LEU A 129 -2.47 -2.43 -8.90
C LEU A 129 -2.92 -1.16 -8.20
N LEU A 130 -2.24 -0.81 -7.12
CA LEU A 130 -2.56 0.39 -6.35
C LEU A 130 -1.72 1.57 -6.84
N LYS A 131 -2.30 2.75 -6.76
CA LYS A 131 -1.59 4.00 -7.08
C LYS A 131 -0.98 4.55 -5.80
N LEU A 132 0.33 4.37 -5.64
CA LEU A 132 1.00 4.83 -4.43
C LEU A 132 0.85 6.34 -4.24
N ALA A 133 0.91 7.11 -5.33
CA ALA A 133 0.78 8.57 -5.22
C ALA A 133 -0.54 8.96 -4.58
N GLU A 134 -1.63 8.28 -4.95
CA GLU A 134 -2.94 8.58 -4.37
C GLU A 134 -3.02 8.15 -2.91
N LEU A 135 -2.41 7.01 -2.59
CA LEU A 135 -2.36 6.56 -1.20
C LEU A 135 -1.59 7.55 -0.33
N MET A 136 -0.48 8.05 -0.84
CA MET A 136 0.33 9.02 -0.12
C MET A 136 -0.40 10.34 0.07
N GLU A 137 -1.07 10.80 -0.98
CA GLU A 137 -1.80 12.06 -0.89
C GLU A 137 -2.90 11.99 0.17
N ALA A 138 -3.64 10.90 0.20
CA ALA A 138 -4.68 10.72 1.21
C ALA A 138 -4.09 10.67 2.62
N SER A 139 -2.95 10.01 2.78
CA SER A 139 -2.37 9.76 4.09
C SER A 139 -1.57 10.94 4.60
N VAL A 140 -0.66 11.47 3.78
CA VAL A 140 0.23 12.54 4.20
C VAL A 140 -0.51 13.87 4.28
N GLY A 141 -1.45 14.10 3.34
CA GLY A 141 -2.25 15.30 3.38
C GLY A 141 -3.04 15.42 4.67
N ASP A 142 -3.64 14.33 5.12
CA ASP A 142 -4.39 14.32 6.37
C ASP A 142 -3.46 14.53 7.57
N LEU A 143 -2.28 13.93 7.54
CA LEU A 143 -1.30 14.14 8.60
C LEU A 143 -0.84 15.59 8.66
N GLN A 144 -0.64 16.21 7.50
CA GLN A 144 -0.25 17.61 7.44
C GLN A 144 -1.34 18.51 8.01
N GLN A 145 -2.60 18.18 7.78
CA GLN A 145 -3.69 18.94 8.36
C GLN A 145 -3.68 18.85 9.88
N VAL A 146 -3.37 17.68 10.42
CA VAL A 146 -3.27 17.49 11.86
C VAL A 146 -2.10 18.28 12.42
N ASP A 147 -0.97 18.24 11.75
CA ASP A 147 0.24 18.92 12.22
C ASP A 147 0.23 20.42 11.96
N GLY A 148 -0.60 20.88 11.06
CA GLY A 148 -0.63 22.27 10.67
C GLY A 148 -1.34 23.20 11.64
N LYS A 149 -1.52 22.78 12.85
CA LYS A 149 -2.24 23.54 13.87
C LYS A 149 -1.45 24.71 14.38
#